data_2498f3f70308b55df059c3f55783d444
#
_entry.id   2498f3f70308b55df059c3f55783d444
#
_cell.length_a   1.000
_cell.length_b   1.000
_cell.length_c   1.000
_cell.angle_alpha   90.00
_cell.angle_beta   90.00
_cell.angle_gamma   90.00
#
_symmetry.space_group_name_H-M   'P 1'
#
loop_
_entity.id
_entity.type
_entity.pdbx_description
1 polymer ?
#
loop_
_entity_poly.entity_id
_entity_poly.type
_entity_poly.pdbx_seq_one_letter_code
_entity_poly.pdbx_strand_id
1 'polypeptide(L)'
;PVSKEKARLLYEKAAEQGLPNAQYNLGLMHYVGEGGLPVSMEKALLWLKRASEQGHGNATAFIDAKLKNKCFSCGNTGTMKCCSRCKCAYYCSRDCQAAAWKSGHKATCKQIRRMQKNKQ
;
A
#
# COMPACT_ATOMS: atom_id res chain seq x y z
N PRO A 1 27.27 -4.54 7.18
CA PRO A 1 25.83 -4.37 7.37
C PRO A 1 25.08 -4.51 6.05
N VAL A 2 23.92 -5.09 6.11
CA VAL A 2 23.07 -5.29 4.93
C VAL A 2 22.45 -3.95 4.56
N SER A 3 22.56 -3.55 3.30
CA SER A 3 21.93 -2.31 2.85
C SER A 3 20.41 -2.48 2.79
N LYS A 4 19.70 -1.38 3.00
CA LYS A 4 18.24 -1.38 2.92
C LYS A 4 17.76 -1.74 1.52
N GLU A 5 18.52 -1.41 0.50
CA GLU A 5 18.18 -1.73 -0.88
C GLU A 5 18.26 -3.24 -1.14
N LYS A 6 19.28 -3.92 -0.59
CA LYS A 6 19.36 -5.39 -0.68
C LYS A 6 18.21 -6.04 0.06
N ALA A 7 17.90 -5.54 1.26
CA ALA A 7 16.77 -6.05 2.03
C ALA A 7 15.47 -5.89 1.24
N ARG A 8 15.27 -4.74 0.59
CA ARG A 8 14.10 -4.50 -0.26
C ARG A 8 13.98 -5.55 -1.37
N LEU A 9 15.08 -5.82 -2.06
CA LEU A 9 15.07 -6.80 -3.15
C LEU A 9 14.70 -8.20 -2.65
N LEU A 10 15.21 -8.59 -1.50
CA LEU A 10 14.87 -9.88 -0.90
C LEU A 10 13.41 -9.93 -0.48
N TYR A 11 12.91 -8.87 0.13
CA TYR A 11 11.50 -8.80 0.51
C TYR A 11 10.57 -8.81 -0.71
N GLU A 12 10.96 -8.13 -1.79
CA GLU A 12 10.17 -8.14 -3.02
C GLU A 12 10.03 -9.55 -3.58
N LYS A 13 11.13 -10.29 -3.64
CA LYS A 13 11.09 -11.67 -4.10
C LYS A 13 10.21 -12.55 -3.22
N ALA A 14 10.40 -12.48 -1.92
CA ALA A 14 9.63 -13.30 -0.98
C ALA A 14 8.15 -12.90 -0.98
N ALA A 15 7.87 -11.60 -1.05
CA ALA A 15 6.50 -11.08 -1.08
C ALA A 15 5.75 -11.54 -2.33
N GLU A 16 6.43 -11.54 -3.48
CA GLU A 16 5.84 -12.02 -4.73
C GLU A 16 5.55 -13.51 -4.69
N GLN A 17 6.29 -14.27 -3.89
CA GLN A 17 6.02 -15.68 -3.66
C GLN A 17 4.89 -15.93 -2.67
N GLY A 18 4.32 -14.87 -2.10
CA GLY A 18 3.17 -14.97 -1.22
C GLY A 18 3.47 -15.07 0.26
N LEU A 19 4.72 -14.81 0.69
CA LEU A 19 5.09 -14.90 2.11
C LEU A 19 4.59 -13.69 2.88
N PRO A 20 3.70 -13.87 3.88
CA PRO A 20 3.04 -12.74 4.55
C PRO A 20 4.00 -11.83 5.32
N ASN A 21 5.03 -12.36 5.98
CA ASN A 21 5.99 -11.52 6.69
C ASN A 21 6.76 -10.61 5.74
N ALA A 22 7.12 -11.12 4.55
CA ALA A 22 7.80 -10.32 3.54
C ALA A 22 6.87 -9.27 2.97
N GLN A 23 5.61 -9.60 2.74
CA GLN A 23 4.60 -8.66 2.27
C GLN A 23 4.40 -7.52 3.28
N TYR A 24 4.34 -7.86 4.56
CA TYR A 24 4.25 -6.86 5.63
C TYR A 24 5.45 -5.93 5.62
N ASN A 25 6.67 -6.48 5.59
CA ASN A 25 7.89 -5.69 5.60
C ASN A 25 8.01 -4.81 4.36
N LEU A 26 7.66 -5.35 3.19
CA LEU A 26 7.67 -4.57 1.95
C LEU A 26 6.64 -3.43 2.01
N GLY A 27 5.47 -3.71 2.55
CA GLY A 27 4.45 -2.68 2.76
C GLY A 27 4.95 -1.53 3.63
N LEU A 28 5.64 -1.85 4.74
CA LEU A 28 6.22 -0.83 5.60
C LEU A 28 7.30 -0.02 4.88
N MET A 29 8.10 -0.65 4.03
CA MET A 29 9.12 0.05 3.26
C MET A 29 8.50 1.05 2.28
N HIS A 30 7.39 0.70 1.66
CA HIS A 30 6.64 1.64 0.82
C HIS A 30 6.04 2.79 1.64
N TYR A 31 5.60 2.48 2.85
CA TYR A 31 4.99 3.49 3.72
C TYR A 31 5.99 4.57 4.14
N VAL A 32 7.21 4.18 4.47
CA VAL A 32 8.24 5.13 4.94
C VAL A 32 9.21 5.57 3.83
N GLY A 33 9.23 4.89 2.69
CA GLY A 33 10.12 5.22 1.59
C GLY A 33 11.55 4.73 1.79
N GLU A 34 11.73 3.53 2.33
CA GLU A 34 13.05 2.93 2.54
C GLU A 34 13.51 2.09 1.35
N GLY A 35 14.83 1.81 1.33
CA GLY A 35 15.41 0.88 0.35
C GLY A 35 15.39 1.40 -1.08
N GLY A 36 15.39 2.72 -1.25
CA GLY A 36 15.32 3.33 -2.57
C GLY A 36 13.90 3.49 -3.12
N LEU A 37 12.89 3.10 -2.34
CA LEU A 37 11.50 3.25 -2.75
C LEU A 37 10.96 4.64 -2.43
N PRO A 38 10.19 5.24 -3.35
CA PRO A 38 9.43 6.44 -2.99
C PRO A 38 8.31 6.08 -2.03
N VAL A 39 7.91 7.03 -1.19
CA VAL A 39 6.75 6.86 -0.32
C VAL A 39 5.51 6.62 -1.18
N SER A 40 4.78 5.56 -0.90
CA SER A 40 3.53 5.26 -1.58
C SER A 40 2.58 4.56 -0.62
N MET A 41 1.58 5.29 -0.16
CA MET A 41 0.56 4.72 0.72
C MET A 41 -0.28 3.68 0.00
N GLU A 42 -0.52 3.86 -1.29
CA GLU A 42 -1.30 2.90 -2.10
C GLU A 42 -0.58 1.55 -2.20
N LYS A 43 0.70 1.56 -2.52
CA LYS A 43 1.48 0.32 -2.61
C LYS A 43 1.67 -0.31 -1.24
N ALA A 44 1.87 0.52 -0.21
CA ALA A 44 1.94 0.03 1.16
C ALA A 44 0.66 -0.72 1.52
N LEU A 45 -0.49 -0.12 1.23
CA LEU A 45 -1.79 -0.74 1.51
C LEU A 45 -1.98 -2.04 0.72
N LEU A 46 -1.55 -2.07 -0.53
CA LEU A 46 -1.64 -3.29 -1.35
C LEU A 46 -0.93 -4.47 -0.68
N TRP A 47 0.34 -4.27 -0.31
CA TRP A 47 1.13 -5.34 0.30
C TRP A 47 0.64 -5.71 1.70
N LEU A 48 0.24 -4.70 2.49
CA LEU A 48 -0.30 -4.94 3.82
C LEU A 48 -1.62 -5.70 3.77
N LYS A 49 -2.48 -5.40 2.78
CA LYS A 49 -3.72 -6.15 2.60
C LYS A 49 -3.45 -7.61 2.24
N ARG A 50 -2.48 -7.86 1.37
CA ARG A 50 -2.12 -9.23 1.01
C ARG A 50 -1.66 -10.03 2.23
N ALA A 51 -0.83 -9.41 3.08
CA ALA A 51 -0.40 -10.05 4.33
C ALA A 51 -1.58 -10.26 5.28
N SER A 52 -2.43 -9.27 5.43
CA SER A 52 -3.61 -9.33 6.28
C SER A 52 -4.55 -10.45 5.86
N GLU A 53 -4.76 -10.62 4.56
CA GLU A 53 -5.61 -11.68 4.01
C GLU A 53 -5.10 -13.07 4.35
N GLN A 54 -3.81 -13.19 4.64
CA GLN A 54 -3.21 -14.46 5.06
C GLN A 54 -3.15 -14.61 6.58
N GLY A 55 -3.82 -13.72 7.32
CA GLY A 55 -3.87 -13.78 8.77
C GLY A 55 -2.75 -13.06 9.51
N HIS A 56 -2.00 -12.19 8.83
CA HIS A 56 -0.91 -11.43 9.48
C HIS A 56 -1.50 -10.32 10.34
N GLY A 57 -1.52 -10.54 11.66
CA GLY A 57 -2.19 -9.64 12.61
C GLY A 57 -1.59 -8.24 12.65
N ASN A 58 -0.26 -8.12 12.58
CA ASN A 58 0.39 -6.81 12.58
C ASN A 58 0.04 -5.99 11.33
N ALA A 59 -0.12 -6.65 10.18
CA ALA A 59 -0.53 -5.96 8.96
C ALA A 59 -1.96 -5.41 9.11
N THR A 60 -2.87 -6.21 9.65
CA THR A 60 -4.23 -5.78 9.90
C THR A 60 -4.27 -4.59 10.85
N ALA A 61 -3.53 -4.68 11.96
CA ALA A 61 -3.46 -3.61 12.94
C ALA A 61 -2.90 -2.32 12.35
N PHE A 62 -1.88 -2.42 11.50
CA PHE A 62 -1.28 -1.26 10.86
C PHE A 62 -2.27 -0.57 9.92
N ILE A 63 -2.98 -1.35 9.11
CA ILE A 63 -4.00 -0.80 8.19
C ILE A 63 -5.06 -0.05 8.98
N ASP A 64 -5.57 -0.66 10.04
CA ASP A 64 -6.64 -0.07 10.84
C ASP A 64 -6.19 1.19 11.57
N ALA A 65 -4.94 1.20 12.06
CA ALA A 65 -4.43 2.33 12.84
C ALA A 65 -3.90 3.49 11.97
N LYS A 66 -3.30 3.19 10.82
CA LYS A 66 -2.53 4.18 10.07
C LYS A 66 -3.09 4.52 8.68
N LEU A 67 -3.85 3.65 8.06
CA LEU A 67 -4.24 3.82 6.66
C LEU A 67 -5.74 3.96 6.46
N LYS A 68 -6.52 3.11 7.09
CA LYS A 68 -7.96 3.00 6.82
C LYS A 68 -8.74 4.28 7.12
N ASN A 69 -8.33 5.02 8.12
CA ASN A 69 -9.04 6.22 8.59
C ASN A 69 -8.38 7.52 8.13
N LYS A 70 -7.49 7.45 7.15
CA LYS A 70 -6.73 8.61 6.70
C LYS A 70 -6.94 8.86 5.21
N CYS A 71 -7.25 10.10 4.85
CA CYS A 71 -7.37 10.49 3.45
C CYS A 71 -5.97 10.52 2.81
N PHE A 72 -5.80 9.80 1.70
CA PHE A 72 -4.52 9.73 1.01
C PHE A 72 -4.18 11.02 0.25
N SER A 73 -5.13 11.94 0.13
CA SER A 73 -4.92 13.22 -0.53
C SER A 73 -4.64 14.35 0.46
N CYS A 74 -5.55 14.59 1.40
CA CYS A 74 -5.43 15.75 2.31
C CYS A 74 -4.93 15.40 3.71
N GLY A 75 -4.85 14.12 4.06
CA GLY A 75 -4.37 13.68 5.37
C GLY A 75 -5.37 13.77 6.52
N ASN A 76 -6.59 14.26 6.27
CA ASN A 76 -7.61 14.31 7.30
C ASN A 76 -7.98 12.90 7.76
N THR A 77 -8.38 12.80 9.04
CA THR A 77 -8.82 11.53 9.61
C THR A 77 -10.34 11.46 9.65
N GLY A 78 -10.87 10.25 9.73
CA GLY A 78 -12.30 10.01 9.82
C GLY A 78 -12.75 8.87 8.95
N THR A 79 -14.01 8.89 8.56
CA THR A 79 -14.57 7.85 7.69
C THR A 79 -14.15 8.11 6.25
N MET A 80 -13.59 7.08 5.63
CA MET A 80 -13.06 7.19 4.27
C MET A 80 -13.77 6.26 3.32
N LYS A 81 -13.75 6.63 2.03
CA LYS A 81 -14.20 5.75 0.94
C LYS A 81 -12.97 5.31 0.16
N CYS A 82 -12.92 4.04 -0.20
CA CYS A 82 -11.79 3.54 -0.97
C CYS A 82 -11.97 3.78 -2.46
N CYS A 83 -10.85 3.83 -3.18
CA CYS A 83 -10.88 3.85 -4.62
C CYS A 83 -11.58 2.58 -5.13
N SER A 84 -12.63 2.73 -5.93
CA SER A 84 -13.41 1.59 -6.41
C SER A 84 -12.65 0.72 -7.41
N ARG A 85 -11.58 1.22 -7.99
CA ARG A 85 -10.80 0.50 -9.00
C ARG A 85 -9.73 -0.38 -8.37
N CYS A 86 -8.81 0.20 -7.58
CA CYS A 86 -7.72 -0.56 -6.99
C CYS A 86 -7.99 -0.98 -5.54
N LYS A 87 -8.90 -0.30 -4.86
CA LYS A 87 -9.24 -0.52 -3.45
C LYS A 87 -8.05 -0.36 -2.50
N CYS A 88 -6.98 0.29 -2.96
CA CYS A 88 -5.77 0.50 -2.19
C CYS A 88 -5.49 1.98 -1.93
N ALA A 89 -6.52 2.80 -1.89
CA ALA A 89 -6.42 4.21 -1.52
C ALA A 89 -7.72 4.63 -0.87
N TYR A 90 -7.62 5.50 0.13
CA TYR A 90 -8.76 6.00 0.89
C TYR A 90 -8.85 7.52 0.76
N TYR A 91 -10.05 8.03 0.57
CA TYR A 91 -10.30 9.46 0.40
C TYR A 91 -11.52 9.89 1.21
N CYS A 92 -11.46 11.12 1.76
CA CYS A 92 -12.57 11.66 2.55
C CYS A 92 -13.71 12.20 1.69
N SER A 93 -13.43 12.52 0.42
CA SER A 93 -14.43 13.13 -0.48
C SER A 93 -14.09 12.84 -1.93
N ARG A 94 -15.05 13.13 -2.80
CA ARG A 94 -14.84 13.06 -4.26
C ARG A 94 -13.78 14.06 -4.71
N ASP A 95 -13.73 15.24 -4.08
CA ASP A 95 -12.76 16.27 -4.45
C ASP A 95 -11.34 15.79 -4.16
N CYS A 96 -11.11 15.15 -3.02
CA CYS A 96 -9.81 14.57 -2.68
C CYS A 96 -9.45 13.43 -3.64
N GLN A 97 -10.42 12.59 -3.99
CA GLN A 97 -10.18 11.52 -4.95
C GLN A 97 -9.80 12.07 -6.32
N ALA A 98 -10.52 13.09 -6.80
CA ALA A 98 -10.25 13.72 -8.08
C ALA A 98 -8.88 14.41 -8.10
N ALA A 99 -8.53 15.10 -7.01
CA ALA A 99 -7.23 15.74 -6.88
C ALA A 99 -6.09 14.71 -6.93
N ALA A 100 -6.23 13.61 -6.21
CA ALA A 100 -5.24 12.53 -6.21
C ALA A 100 -5.11 11.90 -7.60
N TRP A 101 -6.22 11.71 -8.30
CA TRP A 101 -6.23 11.15 -9.64
C TRP A 101 -5.39 11.99 -10.59
N LYS A 102 -5.57 13.31 -10.54
CA LYS A 102 -4.81 14.24 -11.37
C LYS A 102 -3.34 14.30 -10.99
N SER A 103 -3.03 14.18 -9.70
CA SER A 103 -1.65 14.34 -9.22
C SER A 103 -0.81 13.07 -9.30
N GLY A 104 -1.38 11.95 -9.73
CA GLY A 104 -0.59 10.73 -9.93
C GLY A 104 -1.27 9.42 -9.61
N HIS A 105 -2.37 9.42 -8.88
CA HIS A 105 -3.04 8.17 -8.50
C HIS A 105 -3.50 7.37 -9.73
N LYS A 106 -3.83 8.03 -10.83
CA LYS A 106 -4.26 7.34 -12.06
C LYS A 106 -3.22 6.29 -12.49
N ALA A 107 -1.96 6.67 -12.53
CA ALA A 107 -0.88 5.76 -12.91
C ALA A 107 -0.66 4.69 -11.86
N THR A 108 -0.63 5.07 -10.58
CA THR A 108 -0.46 4.13 -9.48
C THR A 108 -1.62 3.14 -9.41
N CYS A 109 -2.83 3.61 -9.57
CA CYS A 109 -4.03 2.76 -9.60
C CYS A 109 -3.93 1.70 -10.69
N LYS A 110 -3.48 2.10 -11.87
CA LYS A 110 -3.30 1.17 -13.00
C LYS A 110 -2.24 0.12 -12.70
N GLN A 111 -1.12 0.52 -12.10
CA GLN A 111 -0.06 -0.40 -11.70
C GLN A 111 -0.58 -1.41 -10.68
N ILE A 112 -1.29 -0.94 -9.66
CA ILE A 112 -1.83 -1.80 -8.61
C ILE A 112 -2.83 -2.80 -9.19
N ARG A 113 -3.71 -2.37 -10.08
CA ARG A 113 -4.67 -3.28 -10.71
C ARG A 113 -3.98 -4.36 -11.53
N ARG A 114 -2.87 -4.04 -12.19
CA ARG A 114 -2.06 -5.05 -12.90
C ARG A 114 -1.49 -6.07 -11.93
N MET A 115 -0.95 -5.61 -10.80
CA MET A 115 -0.41 -6.48 -9.76
C MET A 115 -1.49 -7.38 -9.18
N GLN A 116 -2.69 -6.87 -8.99
CA GLN A 116 -3.82 -7.63 -8.48
C GLN A 116 -4.26 -8.73 -9.46
N LYS A 117 -4.21 -8.45 -10.75
CA LYS A 117 -4.55 -9.44 -11.78
C LYS A 117 -3.56 -10.59 -11.84
N ASN A 118 -2.28 -10.31 -11.55
CA ASN A 118 -1.22 -11.32 -11.57
C ASN A 118 -1.14 -12.13 -10.28
N LYS A 119 -1.97 -11.82 -9.32
CA LYS A 119 -2.04 -12.55 -8.05
C LYS A 119 -2.77 -13.86 -8.24
N GLN A 120 -2.16 -14.93 -7.85
CA GLN A 120 -2.76 -16.27 -7.87
C GLN A 120 -3.22 -16.68 -6.50
#